data_79e165a6493e57dccf40e69079afe251
#
_entry.id   79e165a6493e57dccf40e69079afe251
#
_cell.length_a   1.000
_cell.length_b   1.000
_cell.length_c   1.000
_cell.angle_alpha   90.00
_cell.angle_beta   90.00
_cell.angle_gamma   90.00
#
_symmetry.space_group_name_H-M   'P 1'
#
loop_
_entity.id
_entity.type
_entity.pdbx_description
1 polymer ?
#
loop_
_entity_poly.entity_id
_entity_poly.type
_entity_poly.pdbx_seq_one_letter_code
_entity_poly.pdbx_strand_id
1 'polypeptide(L)'
;MDEYVIDARGIRKSFPAGDAAPEEALRGIDMTAPAGQLTALIGPDGAGKTTFLRILCGLMKPTAGTVSVLGTDVTKTPQQVQERLSYMPQKFGLYEDLTVRENMDLYADLHGIPREARPARYEKLLHMTGLSPFTERLAGKLSGGMKQKLGLACTLVRTPDLLILDEPTVGVDPLSRKELWEILLAMKQEEHLSVLVTTPYMDEAALCDRVYLLNHGRFLFRGTPEQLRETAQGFCYGTKPPENVPTRMVQSRLLTDPAVIDAVPSGGMVRFITRVPDGALPGLSELRLSPQPMESRLEDGFMMLLKEDAEKEKGDVPLYGTDKVDISSFDDPSSHDTVITVRHLVKKFGDFTAVDDTNFTVHRGEIFGLLGPNGAGKTTTFKMLCGLLPATGGELSVAGVDLRTARTQARAHIGYVAQKFSLYSAMTVFENLRFFGGIYGLSGKRLRERIAEVMEEFDLTEKQHEPAGTLPGGFKQRLSMAAALIHQPKILFLDEPTSGIDPIARRRFWQQITALAAAGTTIIITTHFMEEAEYCDRMMIQDQGRLLILGRPSDIRKEMGRPDADMNEIFISIVEKGRSSPSSGA
;
A
#
# COMPACT_ATOMS: atom_id res chain seq x y z
N MET A 1 -35.31 8.56 15.70
CA MET A 1 -33.92 8.56 15.19
C MET A 1 -34.02 8.21 13.73
N ASP A 2 -33.39 8.96 12.87
CA ASP A 2 -33.37 8.61 11.44
C ASP A 2 -32.71 7.24 11.28
N GLU A 3 -33.35 6.36 10.53
CA GLU A 3 -32.87 4.99 10.30
C GLU A 3 -31.49 4.97 9.63
N TYR A 4 -31.16 6.05 8.89
CA TYR A 4 -29.91 6.20 8.15
C TYR A 4 -29.20 7.50 8.50
N VAL A 5 -27.87 7.39 8.74
CA VAL A 5 -26.99 8.56 8.93
C VAL A 5 -26.53 9.14 7.58
N ILE A 6 -26.61 8.36 6.52
CA ILE A 6 -26.36 8.80 5.13
C ILE A 6 -27.50 8.27 4.26
N ASP A 7 -28.13 9.16 3.48
CA ASP A 7 -29.07 8.83 2.38
C ASP A 7 -28.70 9.66 1.16
N ALA A 8 -28.05 9.03 0.19
CA ALA A 8 -27.61 9.63 -1.07
C ALA A 8 -28.36 8.95 -2.21
N ARG A 9 -28.95 9.75 -3.11
CA ARG A 9 -29.75 9.24 -4.25
C ARG A 9 -29.37 9.91 -5.55
N GLY A 10 -29.03 9.10 -6.56
CA GLY A 10 -28.71 9.53 -7.91
C GLY A 10 -27.54 10.52 -8.00
N ILE A 11 -26.56 10.42 -7.10
CA ILE A 11 -25.46 11.38 -7.01
C ILE A 11 -24.58 11.29 -8.25
N ARG A 12 -24.49 12.44 -8.96
CA ARG A 12 -23.57 12.62 -10.08
C ARG A 12 -22.57 13.73 -9.78
N LYS A 13 -21.35 13.56 -10.28
CA LYS A 13 -20.33 14.62 -10.23
C LYS A 13 -19.49 14.59 -11.49
N SER A 14 -19.49 15.72 -12.19
CA SER A 14 -18.64 15.94 -13.37
C SER A 14 -17.67 17.08 -13.09
N PHE A 15 -16.46 16.97 -13.63
CA PHE A 15 -15.44 18.00 -13.61
C PHE A 15 -15.20 18.50 -15.03
N PRO A 16 -15.02 19.82 -15.24
CA PRO A 16 -14.66 20.35 -16.55
C PRO A 16 -13.27 19.85 -16.96
N ALA A 17 -13.13 19.40 -18.19
CA ALA A 17 -11.88 18.87 -18.75
C ALA A 17 -11.30 19.78 -19.87
N GLY A 18 -11.34 21.09 -19.68
CA GLY A 18 -10.91 22.05 -20.70
C GLY A 18 -11.75 21.94 -21.98
N ASP A 19 -11.10 21.70 -23.13
CA ASP A 19 -11.78 21.52 -24.44
C ASP A 19 -12.30 20.09 -24.66
N ALA A 20 -12.00 19.13 -23.74
CA ALA A 20 -12.49 17.76 -23.80
C ALA A 20 -13.87 17.62 -23.14
N ALA A 21 -14.54 16.46 -23.36
CA ALA A 21 -15.79 16.17 -22.67
C ALA A 21 -15.58 16.13 -21.15
N PRO A 22 -16.54 16.63 -20.33
CA PRO A 22 -16.43 16.63 -18.89
C PRO A 22 -16.17 15.21 -18.34
N GLU A 23 -15.21 15.08 -17.45
CA GLU A 23 -14.93 13.83 -16.76
C GLU A 23 -16.00 13.58 -15.69
N GLU A 24 -16.76 12.50 -15.82
CA GLU A 24 -17.81 12.10 -14.88
C GLU A 24 -17.24 11.17 -13.81
N ALA A 25 -16.88 11.72 -12.65
CA ALA A 25 -16.31 11.01 -11.53
C ALA A 25 -17.34 10.19 -10.74
N LEU A 26 -18.63 10.59 -10.73
CA LEU A 26 -19.74 9.85 -10.12
C LEU A 26 -20.92 9.83 -11.10
N ARG A 27 -21.49 8.63 -11.30
CA ARG A 27 -22.43 8.32 -12.39
C ARG A 27 -23.78 7.82 -11.90
N GLY A 28 -24.37 8.50 -10.91
CA GLY A 28 -25.68 8.14 -10.35
C GLY A 28 -25.55 7.14 -9.21
N ILE A 29 -24.91 7.55 -8.13
CA ILE A 29 -24.69 6.73 -6.93
C ILE A 29 -25.90 6.81 -5.99
N ASP A 30 -26.35 5.64 -5.52
CA ASP A 30 -27.32 5.53 -4.42
C ASP A 30 -26.66 4.79 -3.24
N MET A 31 -26.62 5.40 -2.06
CA MET A 31 -26.04 4.82 -0.85
C MET A 31 -26.87 5.16 0.37
N THR A 32 -27.06 4.15 1.23
CA THR A 32 -27.61 4.33 2.58
C THR A 32 -26.68 3.74 3.62
N ALA A 33 -26.41 4.45 4.70
CA ALA A 33 -25.65 3.93 5.84
C ALA A 33 -26.48 4.02 7.12
N PRO A 34 -26.76 2.91 7.79
CA PRO A 34 -27.48 2.89 9.07
C PRO A 34 -26.68 3.53 10.21
N ALA A 35 -27.38 4.02 11.24
CA ALA A 35 -26.74 4.54 12.46
C ALA A 35 -26.00 3.43 13.23
N GLY A 36 -24.88 3.78 13.88
CA GLY A 36 -24.11 2.88 14.74
C GLY A 36 -23.38 1.75 14.01
N GLN A 37 -23.23 1.83 12.68
CA GLN A 37 -22.53 0.83 11.89
C GLN A 37 -21.21 1.37 11.30
N LEU A 38 -20.27 0.44 11.07
CA LEU A 38 -19.08 0.66 10.26
C LEU A 38 -19.40 0.30 8.81
N THR A 39 -19.24 1.26 7.92
CA THR A 39 -19.45 1.07 6.48
C THR A 39 -18.14 1.29 5.74
N ALA A 40 -17.70 0.31 4.96
CA ALA A 40 -16.54 0.43 4.07
C ALA A 40 -16.96 0.87 2.67
N LEU A 41 -16.23 1.83 2.11
CA LEU A 41 -16.29 2.20 0.71
C LEU A 41 -14.97 1.81 0.05
N ILE A 42 -14.98 0.71 -0.71
CA ILE A 42 -13.81 0.15 -1.39
C ILE A 42 -13.86 0.41 -2.89
N GLY A 43 -12.76 0.25 -3.57
CA GLY A 43 -12.65 0.39 -5.03
C GLY A 43 -11.26 0.81 -5.46
N PRO A 44 -10.95 0.66 -6.76
CA PRO A 44 -9.66 1.04 -7.31
C PRO A 44 -9.37 2.54 -7.20
N ASP A 45 -8.12 2.92 -7.46
CA ASP A 45 -7.72 4.31 -7.55
C ASP A 45 -8.46 5.01 -8.68
N GLY A 46 -8.93 6.24 -8.42
CA GLY A 46 -9.73 6.97 -9.40
C GLY A 46 -11.21 6.56 -9.48
N ALA A 47 -11.69 5.56 -8.71
CA ALA A 47 -13.10 5.14 -8.73
C ALA A 47 -14.10 6.22 -8.30
N GLY A 48 -13.65 7.30 -7.64
CA GLY A 48 -14.50 8.39 -7.17
C GLY A 48 -14.72 8.43 -5.66
N LYS A 49 -14.05 7.57 -4.86
CA LYS A 49 -14.21 7.45 -3.40
C LYS A 49 -14.09 8.80 -2.68
N THR A 50 -12.94 9.47 -2.76
CA THR A 50 -12.69 10.77 -2.12
C THR A 50 -13.65 11.86 -2.61
N THR A 51 -14.04 11.84 -3.89
CA THR A 51 -15.03 12.77 -4.44
C THR A 51 -16.37 12.59 -3.74
N PHE A 52 -16.81 11.35 -3.56
CA PHE A 52 -18.05 11.05 -2.86
C PHE A 52 -17.98 11.46 -1.38
N LEU A 53 -16.88 11.13 -0.66
CA LEU A 53 -16.71 11.56 0.74
C LEU A 53 -16.79 13.09 0.88
N ARG A 54 -16.14 13.85 -0.01
CA ARG A 54 -16.19 15.33 0.01
C ARG A 54 -17.60 15.88 -0.20
N ILE A 55 -18.42 15.20 -1.00
CA ILE A 55 -19.84 15.56 -1.16
C ILE A 55 -20.59 15.32 0.15
N LEU A 56 -20.42 14.17 0.80
CA LEU A 56 -21.04 13.84 2.08
C LEU A 56 -20.65 14.82 3.19
N CYS A 57 -19.40 15.30 3.19
CA CYS A 57 -18.91 16.30 4.14
C CYS A 57 -19.36 17.75 3.83
N GLY A 58 -20.10 17.97 2.74
CA GLY A 58 -20.48 19.33 2.32
C GLY A 58 -19.32 20.19 1.82
N LEU A 59 -18.17 19.57 1.51
CA LEU A 59 -16.98 20.24 0.95
C LEU A 59 -17.06 20.39 -0.57
N MET A 60 -17.98 19.66 -1.20
CA MET A 60 -18.19 19.66 -2.65
C MET A 60 -19.66 19.48 -2.98
N LYS A 61 -20.18 20.27 -3.92
CA LYS A 61 -21.56 20.09 -4.41
C LYS A 61 -21.63 19.01 -5.48
N PRO A 62 -22.63 18.11 -5.45
CA PRO A 62 -22.89 17.22 -6.57
C PRO A 62 -23.36 18.00 -7.79
N THR A 63 -23.20 17.45 -8.99
CA THR A 63 -23.75 18.01 -10.23
C THR A 63 -25.25 17.70 -10.37
N ALA A 64 -25.67 16.53 -9.85
CA ALA A 64 -27.07 16.12 -9.78
C ALA A 64 -27.27 15.11 -8.63
N GLY A 65 -28.52 14.85 -8.27
CA GLY A 65 -28.91 13.97 -7.18
C GLY A 65 -29.16 14.72 -5.87
N THR A 66 -29.56 13.98 -4.83
CA THR A 66 -29.85 14.51 -3.49
C THR A 66 -29.05 13.75 -2.45
N VAL A 67 -28.55 14.46 -1.44
CA VAL A 67 -27.78 13.86 -0.35
C VAL A 67 -28.20 14.44 0.98
N SER A 68 -28.62 13.57 1.89
CA SER A 68 -28.89 13.87 3.29
C SER A 68 -27.88 13.15 4.17
N VAL A 69 -27.30 13.89 5.11
CA VAL A 69 -26.39 13.35 6.14
C VAL A 69 -26.92 13.79 7.50
N LEU A 70 -27.09 12.84 8.41
CA LEU A 70 -27.68 13.05 9.74
C LEU A 70 -29.05 13.77 9.67
N GLY A 71 -29.88 13.41 8.69
CA GLY A 71 -31.19 14.01 8.43
C GLY A 71 -31.16 15.39 7.79
N THR A 72 -29.99 15.94 7.44
CA THR A 72 -29.80 17.29 6.93
C THR A 72 -29.39 17.26 5.47
N ASP A 73 -30.05 18.06 4.60
CA ASP A 73 -29.67 18.23 3.18
C ASP A 73 -28.32 18.97 3.09
N VAL A 74 -27.28 18.23 2.69
CA VAL A 74 -25.89 18.71 2.63
C VAL A 74 -25.73 19.87 1.63
N THR A 75 -26.57 19.93 0.60
CA THR A 75 -26.44 20.95 -0.45
C THR A 75 -27.00 22.30 -0.02
N LYS A 76 -27.94 22.31 0.93
CA LYS A 76 -28.59 23.52 1.44
C LYS A 76 -27.91 24.07 2.69
N THR A 77 -27.58 23.19 3.64
CA THR A 77 -27.04 23.58 4.96
C THR A 77 -25.79 22.76 5.34
N PRO A 78 -24.69 22.85 4.56
CA PRO A 78 -23.49 22.06 4.81
C PRO A 78 -22.88 22.31 6.19
N GLN A 79 -22.97 23.52 6.74
CA GLN A 79 -22.43 23.86 8.06
C GLN A 79 -23.09 23.03 9.18
N GLN A 80 -24.42 22.84 9.13
CA GLN A 80 -25.13 22.02 10.13
C GLN A 80 -24.67 20.56 10.10
N VAL A 81 -24.32 20.05 8.93
CA VAL A 81 -23.75 18.71 8.80
C VAL A 81 -22.33 18.69 9.38
N GLN A 82 -21.49 19.68 9.05
CA GLN A 82 -20.11 19.79 9.53
C GLN A 82 -20.02 19.99 11.04
N GLU A 83 -21.02 20.56 11.68
CA GLU A 83 -21.10 20.64 13.14
C GLU A 83 -21.31 19.29 13.83
N ARG A 84 -21.80 18.27 13.13
CA ARG A 84 -22.15 16.96 13.69
C ARG A 84 -21.29 15.82 13.16
N LEU A 85 -20.57 16.00 12.05
CA LEU A 85 -19.63 15.02 11.51
C LEU A 85 -18.18 15.41 11.80
N SER A 86 -17.30 14.42 11.79
CA SER A 86 -15.85 14.62 11.73
C SER A 86 -15.29 13.95 10.48
N TYR A 87 -14.34 14.61 9.80
CA TYR A 87 -13.71 14.10 8.58
C TYR A 87 -12.20 14.05 8.73
N MET A 88 -11.61 12.88 8.52
CA MET A 88 -10.18 12.69 8.44
C MET A 88 -9.80 12.45 6.97
N PRO A 89 -9.22 13.43 6.27
CA PRO A 89 -8.77 13.26 4.88
C PRO A 89 -7.52 12.38 4.81
N GLN A 90 -7.26 11.80 3.64
CA GLN A 90 -6.08 10.96 3.37
C GLN A 90 -4.75 11.62 3.78
N LYS A 91 -4.63 12.95 3.58
CA LYS A 91 -3.54 13.75 4.12
C LYS A 91 -4.09 14.60 5.25
N PHE A 92 -3.99 14.09 6.47
CA PHE A 92 -4.45 14.84 7.64
C PHE A 92 -3.52 16.01 7.92
N GLY A 93 -4.11 17.18 8.17
CA GLY A 93 -3.39 18.44 8.36
C GLY A 93 -2.86 18.62 9.78
N LEU A 94 -1.98 17.72 10.26
CA LEU A 94 -1.25 17.97 11.50
C LEU A 94 -0.24 19.10 11.30
N TYR A 95 -0.15 19.96 12.30
CA TYR A 95 0.90 20.98 12.36
C TYR A 95 2.15 20.34 12.95
N GLU A 96 3.15 20.09 12.13
CA GLU A 96 4.35 19.32 12.49
C GLU A 96 5.22 20.05 13.53
N ASP A 97 5.13 21.37 13.57
CA ASP A 97 5.85 22.25 14.53
C ASP A 97 5.13 22.38 15.88
N LEU A 98 3.93 21.85 16.00
CA LEU A 98 3.19 21.76 17.26
C LEU A 98 3.39 20.40 17.91
N THR A 99 3.32 20.38 19.26
CA THR A 99 3.32 19.14 20.04
C THR A 99 2.03 18.34 19.84
N VAL A 100 1.98 17.12 20.34
CA VAL A 100 0.76 16.30 20.37
C VAL A 100 -0.37 17.06 21.09
N ARG A 101 -0.07 17.63 22.27
CA ARG A 101 -1.00 18.42 23.06
C ARG A 101 -1.52 19.64 22.32
N GLU A 102 -0.64 20.43 21.75
CA GLU A 102 -0.99 21.65 21.01
C GLU A 102 -1.81 21.38 19.77
N ASN A 103 -1.55 20.28 19.04
CA ASN A 103 -2.42 19.85 17.94
C ASN A 103 -3.83 19.54 18.44
N MET A 104 -3.98 18.78 19.54
CA MET A 104 -5.29 18.50 20.13
C MET A 104 -6.00 19.76 20.61
N ASP A 105 -5.28 20.70 21.24
CA ASP A 105 -5.83 21.99 21.68
C ASP A 105 -6.34 22.83 20.51
N LEU A 106 -5.58 22.89 19.40
CA LEU A 106 -5.99 23.58 18.18
C LEU A 106 -7.30 23.02 17.62
N TYR A 107 -7.42 21.68 17.50
CA TYR A 107 -8.66 21.07 17.03
C TYR A 107 -9.82 21.24 18.02
N ALA A 108 -9.54 21.25 19.33
CA ALA A 108 -10.55 21.56 20.35
C ALA A 108 -11.05 23.01 20.26
N ASP A 109 -10.15 23.97 20.01
CA ASP A 109 -10.50 25.37 19.77
C ASP A 109 -11.35 25.54 18.51
N LEU A 110 -10.97 24.90 17.40
CA LEU A 110 -11.71 24.91 16.14
C LEU A 110 -13.14 24.35 16.29
N HIS A 111 -13.32 23.38 17.18
CA HIS A 111 -14.63 22.78 17.47
C HIS A 111 -15.37 23.45 18.63
N GLY A 112 -14.83 24.53 19.21
CA GLY A 112 -15.47 25.28 20.30
C GLY A 112 -15.60 24.50 21.61
N ILE A 113 -14.70 23.53 21.88
CA ILE A 113 -14.77 22.69 23.09
C ILE A 113 -14.26 23.52 24.29
N PRO A 114 -15.10 23.70 25.36
CA PRO A 114 -14.69 24.42 26.55
C PRO A 114 -13.44 23.80 27.19
N ARG A 115 -12.56 24.64 27.74
CA ARG A 115 -11.28 24.18 28.32
C ARG A 115 -11.49 23.20 29.48
N GLU A 116 -12.57 23.37 30.24
CA GLU A 116 -12.93 22.52 31.38
C GLU A 116 -13.29 21.09 30.95
N ALA A 117 -13.83 20.91 29.75
CA ALA A 117 -14.24 19.60 29.20
C ALA A 117 -13.08 18.81 28.56
N ARG A 118 -11.95 19.48 28.26
CA ARG A 118 -10.83 18.86 27.50
C ARG A 118 -10.06 17.80 28.29
N PRO A 119 -9.72 18.00 29.60
CA PRO A 119 -8.82 17.07 30.30
C PRO A 119 -9.29 15.62 30.25
N ALA A 120 -10.53 15.35 30.61
CA ALA A 120 -11.09 14.00 30.62
C ALA A 120 -11.17 13.39 29.23
N ARG A 121 -11.52 14.19 28.19
CA ARG A 121 -11.56 13.73 26.80
C ARG A 121 -10.16 13.43 26.28
N TYR A 122 -9.19 14.26 26.57
CA TYR A 122 -7.79 14.05 26.16
C TYR A 122 -7.19 12.83 26.83
N GLU A 123 -7.42 12.62 28.12
CA GLU A 123 -6.95 11.44 28.84
C GLU A 123 -7.45 10.17 28.15
N LYS A 124 -8.77 10.07 27.84
CA LYS A 124 -9.35 8.95 27.13
C LYS A 124 -8.68 8.75 25.76
N LEU A 125 -8.61 9.78 24.93
CA LEU A 125 -8.07 9.69 23.57
C LEU A 125 -6.57 9.38 23.55
N LEU A 126 -5.78 10.02 24.41
CA LEU A 126 -4.34 9.77 24.51
C LEU A 126 -4.04 8.36 25.02
N HIS A 127 -4.84 7.86 25.98
CA HIS A 127 -4.73 6.49 26.45
C HIS A 127 -5.04 5.49 25.34
N MET A 128 -6.20 5.64 24.65
CA MET A 128 -6.62 4.78 23.54
C MET A 128 -5.61 4.73 22.40
N THR A 129 -4.99 5.88 22.08
CA THR A 129 -4.01 5.99 20.99
C THR A 129 -2.59 5.64 21.39
N GLY A 130 -2.33 5.39 22.69
CA GLY A 130 -0.99 5.17 23.23
C GLY A 130 -0.08 6.39 23.16
N LEU A 131 -0.65 7.60 23.03
CA LEU A 131 0.11 8.85 22.90
C LEU A 131 0.35 9.56 24.24
N SER A 132 -0.15 9.05 25.36
CA SER A 132 0.04 9.67 26.70
C SER A 132 1.50 9.99 27.03
N PRO A 133 2.51 9.13 26.73
CA PRO A 133 3.91 9.45 27.02
C PRO A 133 4.52 10.51 26.09
N PHE A 134 3.82 10.93 25.04
CA PHE A 134 4.37 11.75 23.95
C PHE A 134 3.70 13.12 23.81
N THR A 135 2.93 13.56 24.81
CA THR A 135 2.12 14.80 24.75
C THR A 135 2.93 16.04 24.41
N GLU A 136 4.17 16.14 24.91
CA GLU A 136 5.08 17.26 24.70
C GLU A 136 5.98 17.08 23.45
N ARG A 137 5.82 15.96 22.74
CA ARG A 137 6.63 15.70 21.55
C ARG A 137 6.05 16.40 20.34
N LEU A 138 6.89 17.04 19.52
CA LEU A 138 6.47 17.64 18.26
C LEU A 138 5.89 16.60 17.32
N ALA A 139 4.76 16.90 16.67
CA ALA A 139 4.10 16.00 15.72
C ALA A 139 5.02 15.61 14.56
N GLY A 140 5.91 16.52 14.12
CA GLY A 140 6.91 16.24 13.10
C GLY A 140 7.90 15.13 13.48
N LYS A 141 8.11 14.88 14.77
CA LYS A 141 9.02 13.83 15.30
C LYS A 141 8.32 12.51 15.61
N LEU A 142 7.02 12.38 15.32
CA LEU A 142 6.26 11.15 15.47
C LEU A 142 6.49 10.22 14.27
N SER A 143 6.36 8.90 14.50
CA SER A 143 6.31 7.93 13.40
C SER A 143 5.03 8.11 12.56
N GLY A 144 4.98 7.54 11.35
CA GLY A 144 3.79 7.59 10.50
C GLY A 144 2.53 7.08 11.21
N GLY A 145 2.59 5.91 11.85
CA GLY A 145 1.49 5.36 12.62
C GLY A 145 1.08 6.24 13.81
N MET A 146 2.05 6.83 14.52
CA MET A 146 1.73 7.79 15.61
C MET A 146 1.08 9.07 15.08
N LYS A 147 1.48 9.57 13.90
CA LYS A 147 0.83 10.72 13.26
C LYS A 147 -0.62 10.40 12.90
N GLN A 148 -0.89 9.21 12.37
CA GLN A 148 -2.27 8.77 12.06
C GLN A 148 -3.12 8.64 13.33
N LYS A 149 -2.58 8.07 14.40
CA LYS A 149 -3.26 8.00 15.71
C LYS A 149 -3.53 9.40 16.28
N LEU A 150 -2.58 10.33 16.14
CA LEU A 150 -2.80 11.73 16.55
C LEU A 150 -3.89 12.38 15.67
N GLY A 151 -3.86 12.15 14.36
CA GLY A 151 -4.89 12.62 13.43
C GLY A 151 -6.28 12.12 13.84
N LEU A 152 -6.40 10.82 14.14
CA LEU A 152 -7.65 10.24 14.66
C LEU A 152 -8.05 10.87 16.00
N ALA A 153 -7.11 11.02 16.95
CA ALA A 153 -7.38 11.67 18.23
C ALA A 153 -7.89 13.11 18.05
N CYS A 154 -7.25 13.91 17.20
CA CYS A 154 -7.69 15.27 16.86
C CYS A 154 -9.09 15.29 16.22
N THR A 155 -9.37 14.34 15.32
CA THR A 155 -10.69 14.22 14.65
C THR A 155 -11.79 13.84 15.67
N LEU A 156 -11.43 13.11 16.72
CA LEU A 156 -12.33 12.63 17.77
C LEU A 156 -12.34 13.50 19.05
N VAL A 157 -11.63 14.62 19.07
CA VAL A 157 -11.65 15.56 20.23
C VAL A 157 -13.08 15.97 20.57
N ARG A 158 -13.90 16.23 19.56
CA ARG A 158 -15.36 16.24 19.69
C ARG A 158 -15.91 14.87 19.34
N THR A 159 -16.88 14.34 20.08
CA THR A 159 -17.60 13.11 19.71
C THR A 159 -18.55 13.42 18.55
N PRO A 160 -18.29 12.93 17.31
CA PRO A 160 -19.20 13.15 16.20
C PRO A 160 -20.33 12.13 16.20
N ASP A 161 -21.46 12.46 15.55
CA ASP A 161 -22.52 11.50 15.24
C ASP A 161 -22.13 10.59 14.06
N LEU A 162 -21.28 11.11 13.14
CA LEU A 162 -20.73 10.41 12.00
C LEU A 162 -19.24 10.72 11.84
N LEU A 163 -18.41 9.70 11.78
CA LEU A 163 -16.98 9.78 11.48
C LEU A 163 -16.73 9.32 10.04
N ILE A 164 -16.11 10.17 9.23
CA ILE A 164 -15.71 9.85 7.85
C ILE A 164 -14.17 9.80 7.79
N LEU A 165 -13.64 8.67 7.34
CA LEU A 165 -12.20 8.41 7.26
C LEU A 165 -11.80 8.08 5.82
N ASP A 166 -10.90 8.88 5.25
CA ASP A 166 -10.40 8.68 3.89
C ASP A 166 -9.02 8.03 3.92
N GLU A 167 -8.97 6.71 3.76
CA GLU A 167 -7.76 5.88 3.77
C GLU A 167 -6.87 6.10 5.01
N PRO A 168 -7.41 5.98 6.24
CA PRO A 168 -6.73 6.38 7.48
C PRO A 168 -5.49 5.55 7.81
N THR A 169 -5.33 4.38 7.21
CA THR A 169 -4.28 3.40 7.51
C THR A 169 -3.21 3.28 6.42
N VAL A 170 -3.33 4.05 5.34
CA VAL A 170 -2.34 4.04 4.25
C VAL A 170 -0.98 4.56 4.76
N GLY A 171 0.09 3.77 4.52
CA GLY A 171 1.45 4.08 4.99
C GLY A 171 1.68 3.77 6.48
N VAL A 172 0.77 3.04 7.12
CA VAL A 172 0.87 2.61 8.52
C VAL A 172 1.30 1.15 8.59
N ASP A 173 2.24 0.83 9.48
CA ASP A 173 2.69 -0.54 9.70
C ASP A 173 1.59 -1.45 10.29
N PRO A 174 1.67 -2.79 10.14
CA PRO A 174 0.60 -3.71 10.51
C PRO A 174 0.19 -3.64 11.98
N LEU A 175 1.14 -3.42 12.89
CA LEU A 175 0.84 -3.31 14.32
C LEU A 175 0.05 -2.04 14.63
N SER A 176 0.51 -0.89 14.13
CA SER A 176 -0.18 0.40 14.30
C SER A 176 -1.55 0.40 13.60
N ARG A 177 -1.69 -0.32 12.48
CA ARG A 177 -2.96 -0.50 11.76
C ARG A 177 -3.97 -1.29 12.58
N LYS A 178 -3.54 -2.41 13.18
CA LYS A 178 -4.36 -3.22 14.09
C LYS A 178 -4.86 -2.38 15.28
N GLU A 179 -3.96 -1.65 15.93
CA GLU A 179 -4.31 -0.79 17.07
C GLU A 179 -5.33 0.31 16.69
N LEU A 180 -5.23 0.89 15.49
CA LEU A 180 -6.18 1.90 15.01
C LEU A 180 -7.57 1.30 14.82
N TRP A 181 -7.66 0.09 14.25
CA TRP A 181 -8.94 -0.60 14.10
C TRP A 181 -9.54 -1.04 15.43
N GLU A 182 -8.74 -1.46 16.41
CA GLU A 182 -9.19 -1.75 17.77
C GLU A 182 -9.86 -0.50 18.41
N ILE A 183 -9.29 0.69 18.19
CA ILE A 183 -9.87 1.96 18.64
C ILE A 183 -11.24 2.21 17.98
N LEU A 184 -11.34 2.05 16.66
CA LEU A 184 -12.59 2.28 15.92
C LEU A 184 -13.70 1.30 16.37
N LEU A 185 -13.37 0.02 16.56
CA LEU A 185 -14.29 -1.00 17.03
C LEU A 185 -14.77 -0.75 18.46
N ALA A 186 -13.87 -0.33 19.36
CA ALA A 186 -14.21 0.04 20.72
C ALA A 186 -15.18 1.24 20.75
N MET A 187 -14.90 2.28 19.95
CA MET A 187 -15.77 3.45 19.88
C MET A 187 -17.15 3.13 19.29
N LYS A 188 -17.21 2.24 18.28
CA LYS A 188 -18.49 1.75 17.77
C LYS A 188 -19.31 1.09 18.89
N GLN A 189 -18.68 0.26 19.72
CA GLN A 189 -19.36 -0.48 20.79
C GLN A 189 -19.76 0.43 21.96
N GLU A 190 -18.85 1.31 22.43
CA GLU A 190 -19.05 2.14 23.60
C GLU A 190 -19.89 3.39 23.35
N GLU A 191 -19.66 4.05 22.20
CA GLU A 191 -20.25 5.36 21.89
C GLU A 191 -21.29 5.28 20.76
N HIS A 192 -21.61 4.07 20.24
CA HIS A 192 -22.52 3.85 19.10
C HIS A 192 -22.15 4.70 17.89
N LEU A 193 -20.85 4.93 17.68
CA LEU A 193 -20.32 5.77 16.62
C LEU A 193 -20.63 5.18 15.23
N SER A 194 -21.21 6.00 14.36
CA SER A 194 -21.36 5.66 12.95
C SER A 194 -20.07 6.00 12.20
N VAL A 195 -19.53 5.08 11.40
CA VAL A 195 -18.27 5.29 10.67
C VAL A 195 -18.44 4.95 9.21
N LEU A 196 -17.99 5.85 8.33
CA LEU A 196 -17.76 5.56 6.92
C LEU A 196 -16.24 5.64 6.65
N VAL A 197 -15.65 4.55 6.19
CA VAL A 197 -14.22 4.47 5.93
C VAL A 197 -13.94 4.07 4.49
N THR A 198 -13.00 4.75 3.83
CA THR A 198 -12.39 4.21 2.61
C THR A 198 -11.12 3.47 2.96
N THR A 199 -10.87 2.35 2.30
CA THR A 199 -9.65 1.57 2.47
C THR A 199 -9.30 0.80 1.20
N PRO A 200 -8.01 0.68 0.83
CA PRO A 200 -7.55 -0.24 -0.19
C PRO A 200 -7.32 -1.66 0.34
N TYR A 201 -7.51 -1.89 1.64
CA TYR A 201 -7.20 -3.16 2.32
C TYR A 201 -8.48 -3.95 2.58
N MET A 202 -8.55 -5.14 1.99
CA MET A 202 -9.76 -5.98 2.08
C MET A 202 -9.94 -6.62 3.46
N ASP A 203 -8.86 -6.86 4.19
CA ASP A 203 -8.88 -7.29 5.60
C ASP A 203 -9.55 -6.25 6.52
N GLU A 204 -9.35 -4.96 6.25
CA GLU A 204 -10.02 -3.88 6.96
C GLU A 204 -11.52 -3.77 6.60
N ALA A 205 -11.82 -3.86 5.30
CA ALA A 205 -13.21 -3.85 4.85
C ALA A 205 -14.02 -5.05 5.42
N ALA A 206 -13.36 -6.18 5.67
CA ALA A 206 -13.96 -7.35 6.31
C ALA A 206 -14.35 -7.13 7.80
N LEU A 207 -13.81 -6.11 8.47
CA LEU A 207 -14.18 -5.72 9.84
C LEU A 207 -15.44 -4.84 9.89
N CYS A 208 -15.94 -4.37 8.74
CA CYS A 208 -17.09 -3.49 8.64
C CYS A 208 -18.41 -4.28 8.58
N ASP A 209 -19.52 -3.62 8.97
CA ASP A 209 -20.86 -4.23 8.88
C ASP A 209 -21.40 -4.22 7.46
N ARG A 210 -20.98 -3.23 6.65
CA ARG A 210 -21.39 -3.07 5.25
C ARG A 210 -20.21 -2.68 4.36
N VAL A 211 -20.28 -3.13 3.10
CA VAL A 211 -19.31 -2.82 2.06
C VAL A 211 -20.01 -2.31 0.82
N TYR A 212 -19.48 -1.22 0.28
CA TYR A 212 -19.85 -0.67 -1.02
C TYR A 212 -18.62 -0.71 -1.93
N LEU A 213 -18.70 -1.41 -3.06
CA LEU A 213 -17.65 -1.45 -4.07
C LEU A 213 -17.95 -0.44 -5.17
N LEU A 214 -17.13 0.61 -5.24
CA LEU A 214 -17.20 1.67 -6.25
C LEU A 214 -16.17 1.43 -7.35
N ASN A 215 -16.62 1.45 -8.62
CA ASN A 215 -15.74 1.44 -9.78
C ASN A 215 -16.28 2.39 -10.86
N HIS A 216 -15.40 3.15 -11.53
CA HIS A 216 -15.76 4.11 -12.57
C HIS A 216 -17.00 4.97 -12.25
N GLY A 217 -17.13 5.40 -10.98
CA GLY A 217 -18.24 6.23 -10.50
C GLY A 217 -19.56 5.50 -10.32
N ARG A 218 -19.60 4.16 -10.31
CA ARG A 218 -20.80 3.32 -10.09
C ARG A 218 -20.54 2.28 -9.02
N PHE A 219 -21.58 1.91 -8.26
CA PHE A 219 -21.47 0.79 -7.35
C PHE A 219 -21.66 -0.54 -8.11
N LEU A 220 -20.64 -1.39 -8.03
CA LEU A 220 -20.69 -2.77 -8.50
C LEU A 220 -21.31 -3.71 -7.46
N PHE A 221 -21.15 -3.38 -6.17
CA PHE A 221 -21.65 -4.20 -5.06
C PHE A 221 -22.13 -3.32 -3.90
N ARG A 222 -23.13 -3.81 -3.18
CA ARG A 222 -23.70 -3.25 -1.95
C ARG A 222 -24.16 -4.40 -1.07
N GLY A 223 -23.58 -4.58 0.10
CA GLY A 223 -23.95 -5.71 0.97
C GLY A 223 -23.07 -5.82 2.21
N THR A 224 -23.03 -7.00 2.78
CA THR A 224 -22.11 -7.34 3.86
C THR A 224 -20.79 -7.89 3.31
N PRO A 225 -19.71 -7.89 4.11
CA PRO A 225 -18.46 -8.55 3.72
C PRO A 225 -18.66 -10.01 3.31
N GLU A 226 -19.50 -10.75 4.02
CA GLU A 226 -19.81 -12.16 3.74
C GLU A 226 -20.44 -12.33 2.36
N GLN A 227 -21.41 -11.48 2.01
CA GLN A 227 -22.06 -11.53 0.70
C GLN A 227 -21.07 -11.24 -0.43
N LEU A 228 -20.11 -10.30 -0.23
CA LEU A 228 -19.06 -10.06 -1.21
C LEU A 228 -18.12 -11.26 -1.34
N ARG A 229 -17.74 -11.89 -0.23
CA ARG A 229 -16.93 -13.10 -0.22
C ARG A 229 -17.61 -14.26 -0.94
N GLU A 230 -18.91 -14.44 -0.74
CA GLU A 230 -19.72 -15.49 -1.35
C GLU A 230 -19.74 -15.42 -2.89
N THR A 231 -19.52 -14.24 -3.49
CA THR A 231 -19.46 -14.12 -4.96
C THR A 231 -18.33 -14.95 -5.58
N ALA A 232 -17.26 -15.22 -4.84
CA ALA A 232 -16.11 -16.02 -5.29
C ALA A 232 -16.12 -17.46 -4.75
N GLN A 233 -17.18 -17.87 -4.05
CA GLN A 233 -17.26 -19.20 -3.46
C GLN A 233 -17.30 -20.29 -4.55
N GLY A 234 -16.45 -21.31 -4.42
CA GLY A 234 -16.32 -22.40 -5.39
C GLY A 234 -15.37 -22.12 -6.56
N PHE A 235 -14.84 -20.90 -6.68
CA PHE A 235 -13.90 -20.49 -7.71
C PHE A 235 -12.47 -20.27 -7.21
N CYS A 236 -12.24 -20.44 -5.91
CA CYS A 236 -10.95 -20.21 -5.26
C CYS A 236 -10.18 -21.51 -5.08
N TYR A 237 -8.93 -21.50 -5.49
CA TYR A 237 -8.02 -22.64 -5.40
C TYR A 237 -6.65 -22.20 -4.90
N GLY A 238 -5.90 -23.15 -4.36
CA GLY A 238 -4.50 -22.99 -4.00
C GLY A 238 -3.65 -24.11 -4.56
N THR A 239 -2.41 -23.80 -4.93
CA THR A 239 -1.44 -24.80 -5.35
C THR A 239 -0.09 -24.55 -4.70
N LYS A 240 0.61 -25.62 -4.34
CA LYS A 240 2.00 -25.52 -3.85
C LYS A 240 2.95 -25.42 -5.05
N PRO A 241 3.92 -24.50 -5.02
CA PRO A 241 4.98 -24.46 -6.02
C PRO A 241 5.76 -25.77 -6.04
N PRO A 242 6.37 -26.14 -7.17
CA PRO A 242 7.38 -27.19 -7.20
C PRO A 242 8.55 -26.85 -6.26
N GLU A 243 9.29 -27.88 -5.86
CA GLU A 243 10.47 -27.69 -5.01
C GLU A 243 11.47 -26.74 -5.70
N ASN A 244 11.98 -25.78 -4.94
CA ASN A 244 12.89 -24.72 -5.38
C ASN A 244 12.33 -23.67 -6.38
N VAL A 245 11.04 -23.70 -6.70
CA VAL A 245 10.41 -22.65 -7.52
C VAL A 245 9.72 -21.62 -6.59
N PRO A 246 10.07 -20.34 -6.67
CA PRO A 246 9.39 -19.29 -5.90
C PRO A 246 7.91 -19.17 -6.25
N THR A 247 7.08 -18.87 -5.24
CA THR A 247 5.63 -18.66 -5.41
C THR A 247 5.31 -17.63 -6.48
N ARG A 248 6.10 -16.53 -6.59
CA ARG A 248 5.93 -15.47 -7.57
C ARG A 248 6.02 -15.94 -9.02
N MET A 249 6.85 -16.96 -9.30
CA MET A 249 7.00 -17.51 -10.65
C MET A 249 5.76 -18.28 -11.06
N VAL A 250 5.23 -19.12 -10.16
CA VAL A 250 3.98 -19.85 -10.38
C VAL A 250 2.81 -18.88 -10.54
N GLN A 251 2.73 -17.85 -9.68
CA GLN A 251 1.74 -16.78 -9.80
C GLN A 251 1.82 -16.09 -11.17
N SER A 252 2.99 -15.66 -11.59
CA SER A 252 3.17 -14.99 -12.88
C SER A 252 2.70 -15.85 -14.04
N ARG A 253 2.98 -17.17 -14.01
CA ARG A 253 2.52 -18.12 -15.03
C ARG A 253 1.01 -18.31 -15.00
N LEU A 254 0.39 -18.39 -13.81
CA LEU A 254 -1.06 -18.50 -13.67
C LEU A 254 -1.78 -17.27 -14.23
N LEU A 255 -1.28 -16.07 -13.97
CA LEU A 255 -1.89 -14.83 -14.46
C LEU A 255 -1.85 -14.68 -16.00
N THR A 256 -1.06 -15.50 -16.70
CA THR A 256 -1.08 -15.55 -18.18
C THR A 256 -2.13 -16.51 -18.75
N ASP A 257 -2.80 -17.30 -17.90
CA ASP A 257 -3.89 -18.21 -18.31
C ASP A 257 -5.21 -17.43 -18.37
N PRO A 258 -5.91 -17.39 -19.51
CA PRO A 258 -7.19 -16.66 -19.64
C PRO A 258 -8.28 -17.13 -18.68
N ALA A 259 -8.22 -18.38 -18.21
CA ALA A 259 -9.18 -18.92 -17.25
C ALA A 259 -8.90 -18.46 -15.80
N VAL A 260 -7.78 -17.82 -15.53
CA VAL A 260 -7.43 -17.26 -14.22
C VAL A 260 -7.83 -15.78 -14.15
N ILE A 261 -8.59 -15.45 -13.12
CA ILE A 261 -9.04 -14.08 -12.84
C ILE A 261 -7.97 -13.32 -12.07
N ASP A 262 -7.42 -13.94 -11.01
CA ASP A 262 -6.35 -13.39 -10.18
C ASP A 262 -5.52 -14.52 -9.56
N ALA A 263 -4.28 -14.24 -9.19
CA ALA A 263 -3.41 -15.17 -8.47
C ALA A 263 -2.48 -14.40 -7.53
N VAL A 264 -2.29 -14.93 -6.30
CA VAL A 264 -1.44 -14.30 -5.27
C VAL A 264 -0.66 -15.33 -4.47
N PRO A 265 0.60 -15.08 -4.14
CA PRO A 265 1.32 -15.84 -3.13
C PRO A 265 0.67 -15.64 -1.75
N SER A 266 0.47 -16.73 -1.02
CA SER A 266 -0.08 -16.68 0.34
C SER A 266 0.26 -17.95 1.11
N GLY A 267 0.92 -17.84 2.26
CA GLY A 267 1.22 -18.99 3.13
C GLY A 267 2.10 -20.06 2.47
N GLY A 268 3.03 -19.66 1.57
CA GLY A 268 3.88 -20.60 0.83
C GLY A 268 3.18 -21.35 -0.30
N MET A 269 1.96 -20.98 -0.61
CA MET A 269 1.17 -21.46 -1.74
C MET A 269 0.90 -20.32 -2.72
N VAL A 270 0.42 -20.63 -3.91
CA VAL A 270 -0.20 -19.66 -4.80
C VAL A 270 -1.70 -19.88 -4.76
N ARG A 271 -2.41 -18.91 -4.22
CA ARG A 271 -3.87 -18.83 -4.24
C ARG A 271 -4.30 -18.19 -5.55
N PHE A 272 -5.36 -18.71 -6.18
CA PHE A 272 -5.86 -18.17 -7.44
C PHE A 272 -7.38 -18.34 -7.57
N ILE A 273 -7.97 -17.50 -8.41
CA ILE A 273 -9.39 -17.49 -8.72
C ILE A 273 -9.53 -17.86 -10.19
N THR A 274 -10.44 -18.81 -10.48
CA THR A 274 -10.72 -19.28 -11.86
C THR A 274 -12.08 -18.81 -12.33
N ARG A 275 -12.29 -18.84 -13.66
CA ARG A 275 -13.62 -18.67 -14.27
C ARG A 275 -14.46 -19.95 -14.26
N VAL A 276 -13.81 -21.09 -14.08
CA VAL A 276 -14.44 -22.41 -14.08
C VAL A 276 -14.36 -23.02 -12.68
N PRO A 277 -15.46 -23.59 -12.17
CA PRO A 277 -15.53 -24.06 -10.79
C PRO A 277 -14.68 -25.30 -10.48
N ASP A 278 -14.20 -26.02 -11.51
CA ASP A 278 -13.46 -27.28 -11.30
C ASP A 278 -11.95 -27.10 -11.10
N GLY A 279 -11.42 -25.86 -11.20
CA GLY A 279 -10.00 -25.57 -11.06
C GLY A 279 -9.08 -26.25 -12.09
N ALA A 280 -9.68 -26.88 -13.11
CA ALA A 280 -8.95 -27.58 -14.15
C ALA A 280 -8.37 -26.59 -15.15
N LEU A 281 -7.11 -26.21 -14.96
CA LEU A 281 -6.37 -25.33 -15.87
C LEU A 281 -5.34 -26.15 -16.67
N PRO A 282 -5.32 -26.04 -18.01
CA PRO A 282 -4.31 -26.70 -18.83
C PRO A 282 -2.87 -26.37 -18.39
N GLY A 283 -2.62 -25.10 -18.04
CA GLY A 283 -1.31 -24.65 -17.59
C GLY A 283 -0.83 -25.27 -16.28
N LEU A 284 -1.73 -25.70 -15.38
CA LEU A 284 -1.37 -26.41 -14.15
C LEU A 284 -0.88 -27.84 -14.42
N SER A 285 -1.49 -28.52 -15.38
CA SER A 285 -1.11 -29.89 -15.76
C SER A 285 0.31 -29.92 -16.37
N GLU A 286 0.66 -28.94 -17.19
CA GLU A 286 2.02 -28.77 -17.75
C GLU A 286 3.06 -28.61 -16.64
N LEU A 287 2.72 -27.89 -15.57
CA LEU A 287 3.58 -27.63 -14.43
C LEU A 287 3.52 -28.73 -13.33
N ARG A 288 2.73 -29.77 -13.54
CA ARG A 288 2.47 -30.85 -12.56
C ARG A 288 1.93 -30.30 -11.22
N LEU A 289 1.15 -29.22 -11.27
CA LEU A 289 0.56 -28.61 -10.09
C LEU A 289 -0.82 -29.21 -9.83
N SER A 290 -1.14 -29.44 -8.56
CA SER A 290 -2.43 -29.98 -8.12
C SER A 290 -3.19 -28.91 -7.37
N PRO A 291 -4.24 -28.31 -7.96
CA PRO A 291 -5.06 -27.33 -7.29
C PRO A 291 -5.88 -27.98 -6.17
N GLN A 292 -6.01 -27.27 -5.06
CA GLN A 292 -6.86 -27.64 -3.93
C GLN A 292 -7.91 -26.54 -3.73
N PRO A 293 -9.19 -26.85 -3.53
CA PRO A 293 -10.20 -25.85 -3.21
C PRO A 293 -9.83 -25.08 -1.94
N MET A 294 -10.06 -23.77 -1.94
CA MET A 294 -9.84 -22.89 -0.80
C MET A 294 -11.09 -22.07 -0.51
N GLU A 295 -11.26 -21.69 0.76
CA GLU A 295 -12.30 -20.73 1.12
C GLU A 295 -12.06 -19.38 0.46
N SER A 296 -13.13 -18.74 -0.01
CA SER A 296 -13.07 -17.42 -0.61
C SER A 296 -12.75 -16.35 0.45
N ARG A 297 -11.97 -15.34 0.07
CA ARG A 297 -11.70 -14.12 0.85
C ARG A 297 -12.48 -12.94 0.26
N LEU A 298 -12.58 -11.85 1.00
CA LEU A 298 -13.24 -10.62 0.51
C LEU A 298 -12.57 -10.10 -0.76
N GLU A 299 -11.23 -10.16 -0.82
CA GLU A 299 -10.45 -9.74 -1.98
C GLU A 299 -10.77 -10.56 -3.24
N ASP A 300 -11.10 -11.84 -3.09
CA ASP A 300 -11.46 -12.71 -4.22
C ASP A 300 -12.77 -12.23 -4.87
N GLY A 301 -13.80 -11.92 -4.06
CA GLY A 301 -15.06 -11.36 -4.55
C GLY A 301 -14.87 -9.97 -5.18
N PHE A 302 -14.04 -9.14 -4.58
CA PHE A 302 -13.66 -7.84 -5.13
C PHE A 302 -13.03 -7.99 -6.52
N MET A 303 -12.06 -8.89 -6.70
CA MET A 303 -11.38 -9.12 -7.97
C MET A 303 -12.31 -9.70 -9.04
N MET A 304 -13.21 -10.62 -8.68
CA MET A 304 -14.22 -11.16 -9.59
C MET A 304 -15.12 -10.07 -10.17
N LEU A 305 -15.70 -9.25 -9.31
CA LEU A 305 -16.61 -8.19 -9.76
C LEU A 305 -15.92 -7.14 -10.62
N LEU A 306 -14.67 -6.77 -10.31
CA LEU A 306 -13.90 -5.85 -11.14
C LEU A 306 -13.56 -6.44 -12.51
N LYS A 307 -13.26 -7.74 -12.57
CA LYS A 307 -13.01 -8.41 -13.85
C LYS A 307 -14.27 -8.47 -14.70
N GLU A 308 -15.41 -8.85 -14.12
CA GLU A 308 -16.69 -8.84 -14.81
C GLU A 308 -17.09 -7.46 -15.37
N ASP A 309 -16.82 -6.39 -14.58
CA ASP A 309 -17.09 -5.02 -15.01
C ASP A 309 -16.19 -4.60 -16.17
N ALA A 310 -14.88 -4.91 -16.09
CA ALA A 310 -13.93 -4.64 -17.16
C ALA A 310 -14.28 -5.37 -18.47
N GLU A 311 -14.77 -6.60 -18.40
CA GLU A 311 -15.22 -7.38 -19.56
C GLU A 311 -16.47 -6.79 -20.22
N LYS A 312 -17.40 -6.29 -19.42
CA LYS A 312 -18.61 -5.61 -19.94
C LYS A 312 -18.27 -4.32 -20.68
N GLU A 313 -17.23 -3.60 -20.24
CA GLU A 313 -16.84 -2.33 -20.86
C GLU A 313 -15.93 -2.48 -22.08
N LYS A 314 -14.97 -3.40 -22.05
CA LYS A 314 -13.87 -3.51 -23.02
C LYS A 314 -13.75 -4.85 -23.73
N GLY A 315 -14.65 -5.81 -23.45
CA GLY A 315 -14.53 -7.19 -23.89
C GLY A 315 -13.52 -7.97 -23.04
N ASP A 316 -13.15 -9.18 -23.46
CA ASP A 316 -12.24 -10.06 -22.70
C ASP A 316 -10.78 -9.54 -22.77
N VAL A 317 -10.50 -8.46 -22.03
CA VAL A 317 -9.16 -7.88 -21.90
C VAL A 317 -8.54 -8.41 -20.61
N PRO A 318 -7.30 -8.94 -20.65
CA PRO A 318 -6.58 -9.34 -19.44
C PRO A 318 -6.47 -8.16 -18.46
N LEU A 319 -6.72 -8.40 -17.17
CA LEU A 319 -6.48 -7.40 -16.12
C LEU A 319 -4.98 -7.10 -15.96
N TYR A 320 -4.13 -8.04 -16.38
CA TYR A 320 -2.69 -8.04 -16.18
C TYR A 320 -1.95 -8.16 -17.52
N GLY A 321 -0.64 -7.83 -17.51
CA GLY A 321 0.22 -8.01 -18.67
C GLY A 321 0.36 -9.49 -19.06
N THR A 322 0.59 -9.75 -20.36
CA THR A 322 0.70 -11.09 -20.93
C THR A 322 2.12 -11.62 -20.98
N ASP A 323 3.09 -10.94 -20.38
CA ASP A 323 4.49 -11.33 -20.39
C ASP A 323 4.69 -12.68 -19.70
N LYS A 324 5.04 -13.70 -20.50
CA LYS A 324 5.27 -15.05 -20.00
C LYS A 324 6.64 -15.14 -19.33
N VAL A 325 6.63 -15.37 -18.04
CA VAL A 325 7.83 -15.77 -17.30
C VAL A 325 7.99 -17.28 -17.47
N ASP A 326 9.14 -17.71 -17.99
CA ASP A 326 9.44 -19.13 -18.16
C ASP A 326 9.90 -19.73 -16.82
N ILE A 327 9.04 -20.56 -16.24
CA ILE A 327 9.33 -21.24 -14.96
C ILE A 327 10.40 -22.30 -15.13
N SER A 328 10.53 -22.92 -16.32
CA SER A 328 11.50 -23.99 -16.57
C SER A 328 12.94 -23.48 -16.60
N SER A 329 13.12 -22.20 -16.84
CA SER A 329 14.43 -21.51 -16.88
C SER A 329 14.79 -20.83 -15.55
N PHE A 330 14.02 -21.07 -14.47
CA PHE A 330 14.34 -20.46 -13.17
C PHE A 330 15.67 -20.99 -12.64
N ASP A 331 16.60 -20.06 -12.48
CA ASP A 331 17.90 -20.29 -11.85
C ASP A 331 17.90 -19.66 -10.47
N ASP A 332 18.24 -20.47 -9.44
CA ASP A 332 18.19 -20.00 -8.04
C ASP A 332 19.24 -18.89 -7.82
N PRO A 333 18.81 -17.66 -7.49
CA PRO A 333 19.74 -16.56 -7.27
C PRO A 333 20.83 -16.85 -6.23
N SER A 334 20.62 -17.77 -5.31
CA SER A 334 21.62 -18.14 -4.30
C SER A 334 22.90 -18.74 -4.89
N SER A 335 22.84 -19.24 -6.14
CA SER A 335 23.99 -19.76 -6.89
C SER A 335 24.77 -18.66 -7.63
N HIS A 336 24.19 -17.44 -7.73
CA HIS A 336 24.77 -16.34 -8.48
C HIS A 336 25.80 -15.54 -7.67
N ASP A 337 26.55 -14.69 -8.38
CA ASP A 337 27.51 -13.77 -7.78
C ASP A 337 26.84 -12.85 -6.75
N THR A 338 27.54 -12.63 -5.64
CA THR A 338 27.12 -11.66 -4.62
C THR A 338 27.31 -10.23 -5.16
N VAL A 339 26.21 -9.46 -5.20
CA VAL A 339 26.23 -8.06 -5.69
C VAL A 339 26.13 -7.03 -4.57
N ILE A 340 25.65 -7.42 -3.38
CA ILE A 340 25.66 -6.58 -2.18
C ILE A 340 26.25 -7.40 -1.02
N THR A 341 27.21 -6.79 -0.33
CA THR A 341 27.80 -7.34 0.90
C THR A 341 27.73 -6.29 2.00
N VAL A 342 27.15 -6.70 3.12
CA VAL A 342 27.01 -5.89 4.35
C VAL A 342 27.62 -6.65 5.50
N ARG A 343 28.61 -6.07 6.20
CA ARG A 343 29.25 -6.64 7.36
C ARG A 343 29.38 -5.62 8.48
N HIS A 344 28.87 -5.98 9.66
CA HIS A 344 28.93 -5.16 10.87
C HIS A 344 28.45 -3.72 10.64
N LEU A 345 27.39 -3.55 9.84
CA LEU A 345 26.88 -2.24 9.45
C LEU A 345 26.28 -1.53 10.66
N VAL A 346 26.78 -0.34 10.94
CA VAL A 346 26.32 0.51 12.04
C VAL A 346 26.01 1.90 11.55
N LYS A 347 24.88 2.46 12.03
CA LYS A 347 24.53 3.87 11.86
C LYS A 347 24.11 4.51 13.17
N LYS A 348 24.84 5.56 13.56
CA LYS A 348 24.51 6.39 14.73
C LYS A 348 24.17 7.82 14.30
N PHE A 349 23.22 8.43 15.01
CA PHE A 349 22.86 9.84 14.95
C PHE A 349 23.01 10.43 16.36
N GLY A 350 24.15 11.05 16.65
CA GLY A 350 24.53 11.37 18.02
C GLY A 350 24.59 10.10 18.86
N ASP A 351 23.85 10.07 19.96
CA ASP A 351 23.78 8.90 20.88
C ASP A 351 22.78 7.84 20.42
N PHE A 352 21.94 8.16 19.44
CA PHE A 352 20.93 7.22 18.94
C PHE A 352 21.52 6.27 17.89
N THR A 353 21.45 4.96 18.15
CA THR A 353 21.85 3.92 17.19
C THR A 353 20.64 3.50 16.37
N ALA A 354 20.61 3.88 15.09
CA ALA A 354 19.51 3.57 14.17
C ALA A 354 19.68 2.23 13.44
N VAL A 355 20.93 1.75 13.29
CA VAL A 355 21.28 0.43 12.75
C VAL A 355 22.45 -0.10 13.57
N ASP A 356 22.32 -1.32 14.07
CA ASP A 356 23.25 -1.95 14.98
C ASP A 356 23.67 -3.33 14.48
N ASP A 357 24.95 -3.47 14.13
CA ASP A 357 25.61 -4.72 13.72
C ASP A 357 24.86 -5.57 12.69
N THR A 358 24.38 -4.96 11.60
CA THR A 358 23.61 -5.68 10.58
C THR A 358 24.55 -6.36 9.58
N ASN A 359 24.28 -7.67 9.31
CA ASN A 359 25.08 -8.53 8.44
C ASN A 359 24.19 -9.28 7.43
N PHE A 360 24.43 -9.12 6.12
CA PHE A 360 23.76 -9.90 5.06
C PHE A 360 24.46 -9.76 3.70
N THR A 361 24.08 -10.63 2.77
CA THR A 361 24.50 -10.58 1.37
C THR A 361 23.28 -10.64 0.47
N VAL A 362 23.37 -10.08 -0.76
CA VAL A 362 22.37 -10.22 -1.80
C VAL A 362 23.02 -10.67 -3.09
N HIS A 363 22.35 -11.59 -3.80
CA HIS A 363 22.83 -12.19 -5.04
C HIS A 363 22.22 -11.54 -6.28
N ARG A 364 22.85 -11.72 -7.43
CA ARG A 364 22.35 -11.17 -8.69
C ARG A 364 21.02 -11.80 -9.08
N GLY A 365 20.05 -10.98 -9.51
CA GLY A 365 18.72 -11.41 -9.90
C GLY A 365 17.79 -11.75 -8.71
N GLU A 366 18.26 -11.55 -7.48
CA GLU A 366 17.49 -11.81 -6.26
C GLU A 366 16.49 -10.65 -5.99
N ILE A 367 15.28 -11.00 -5.55
CA ILE A 367 14.35 -10.07 -4.91
C ILE A 367 14.54 -10.20 -3.40
N PHE A 368 15.13 -9.18 -2.77
CA PHE A 368 15.47 -9.14 -1.35
C PHE A 368 14.61 -8.13 -0.61
N GLY A 369 13.84 -8.61 0.39
CA GLY A 369 12.94 -7.81 1.21
C GLY A 369 13.59 -7.28 2.49
N LEU A 370 13.47 -5.96 2.76
CA LEU A 370 13.77 -5.36 4.06
C LEU A 370 12.46 -5.03 4.77
N LEU A 371 12.10 -5.82 5.77
CA LEU A 371 10.86 -5.73 6.51
C LEU A 371 11.08 -5.24 7.94
N GLY A 372 10.03 -4.77 8.57
CA GLY A 372 10.06 -4.32 9.96
C GLY A 372 9.02 -3.24 10.23
N PRO A 373 8.72 -2.94 11.50
CA PRO A 373 7.80 -1.87 11.86
C PRO A 373 8.37 -0.49 11.52
N ASN A 374 7.53 0.54 11.61
CA ASN A 374 7.99 1.91 11.43
C ASN A 374 8.99 2.30 12.53
N GLY A 375 10.11 2.93 12.13
CA GLY A 375 11.21 3.25 13.04
C GLY A 375 12.21 2.10 13.29
N ALA A 376 12.03 0.93 12.68
CA ALA A 376 12.94 -0.21 12.83
C ALA A 376 14.37 0.00 12.29
N GLY A 377 14.61 1.05 11.52
CA GLY A 377 15.89 1.30 10.86
C GLY A 377 15.92 0.96 9.37
N LYS A 378 14.84 0.38 8.79
CA LYS A 378 14.75 -0.03 7.37
C LYS A 378 15.21 1.05 6.39
N THR A 379 14.55 2.22 6.43
CA THR A 379 14.88 3.34 5.54
C THR A 379 16.31 3.84 5.74
N THR A 380 16.85 3.74 6.96
CA THR A 380 18.25 4.09 7.26
C THR A 380 19.20 3.10 6.58
N THR A 381 18.98 1.80 6.76
CA THR A 381 19.73 0.72 6.08
C THR A 381 19.64 0.89 4.56
N PHE A 382 18.44 1.07 4.04
CA PHE A 382 18.17 1.26 2.61
C PHE A 382 18.93 2.47 2.02
N LYS A 383 18.89 3.63 2.69
CA LYS A 383 19.63 4.83 2.26
C LYS A 383 21.15 4.64 2.29
N MET A 384 21.66 3.82 3.22
CA MET A 384 23.07 3.46 3.23
C MET A 384 23.43 2.58 2.03
N LEU A 385 22.60 1.58 1.70
CA LEU A 385 22.77 0.73 0.51
C LEU A 385 22.75 1.52 -0.81
N CYS A 386 21.90 2.55 -0.89
CA CYS A 386 21.85 3.45 -2.07
C CYS A 386 22.99 4.47 -2.09
N GLY A 387 23.88 4.49 -1.09
CA GLY A 387 24.92 5.51 -0.95
C GLY A 387 24.40 6.92 -0.67
N LEU A 388 23.14 7.07 -0.28
CA LEU A 388 22.50 8.36 0.08
C LEU A 388 22.86 8.80 1.49
N LEU A 389 23.21 7.85 2.36
CA LEU A 389 23.58 8.08 3.75
C LEU A 389 24.90 7.36 4.05
N PRO A 390 25.92 8.03 4.66
CA PRO A 390 27.14 7.34 5.07
C PRO A 390 26.89 6.46 6.29
N ALA A 391 27.46 5.25 6.28
CA ALA A 391 27.54 4.40 7.46
C ALA A 391 28.47 5.02 8.51
N THR A 392 28.23 4.74 9.79
CA THR A 392 29.12 5.14 10.89
C THR A 392 30.24 4.09 11.07
N GLY A 393 29.95 2.81 10.81
CA GLY A 393 30.88 1.70 10.89
C GLY A 393 30.46 0.53 10.02
N GLY A 394 31.36 -0.45 9.90
CA GLY A 394 31.14 -1.66 9.11
C GLY A 394 31.60 -1.54 7.67
N GLU A 395 31.39 -2.62 6.91
CA GLU A 395 31.71 -2.73 5.49
C GLU A 395 30.44 -2.78 4.65
N LEU A 396 30.44 -2.03 3.54
CA LEU A 396 29.29 -1.94 2.65
C LEU A 396 29.78 -1.86 1.20
N SER A 397 29.54 -2.94 0.45
CA SER A 397 29.86 -3.03 -0.98
C SER A 397 28.56 -3.24 -1.78
N VAL A 398 28.38 -2.48 -2.85
CA VAL A 398 27.24 -2.56 -3.77
C VAL A 398 27.76 -2.54 -5.22
N ALA A 399 27.31 -3.49 -6.02
CA ALA A 399 27.79 -3.72 -7.39
C ALA A 399 29.33 -3.87 -7.49
N GLY A 400 29.96 -4.49 -6.47
CA GLY A 400 31.40 -4.67 -6.38
C GLY A 400 32.18 -3.40 -5.95
N VAL A 401 31.49 -2.33 -5.57
CA VAL A 401 32.08 -1.03 -5.24
C VAL A 401 31.88 -0.74 -3.74
N ASP A 402 32.96 -0.40 -3.02
CA ASP A 402 32.88 0.07 -1.62
C ASP A 402 32.23 1.47 -1.57
N LEU A 403 31.04 1.55 -0.95
CA LEU A 403 30.29 2.80 -0.83
C LEU A 403 30.95 3.86 0.08
N ARG A 404 31.96 3.51 0.86
CA ARG A 404 32.72 4.48 1.65
C ARG A 404 33.61 5.34 0.76
N THR A 405 34.13 4.79 -0.35
CA THR A 405 35.13 5.43 -1.20
C THR A 405 34.60 5.85 -2.57
N ALA A 406 33.67 5.12 -3.16
CA ALA A 406 33.28 5.30 -4.57
C ALA A 406 31.75 5.33 -4.81
N ARG A 407 31.02 6.13 -4.01
CA ARG A 407 29.55 6.25 -4.07
C ARG A 407 29.00 6.61 -5.45
N THR A 408 29.69 7.52 -6.16
CA THR A 408 29.24 7.97 -7.49
C THR A 408 29.28 6.85 -8.51
N GLN A 409 30.31 5.97 -8.47
CA GLN A 409 30.41 4.83 -9.36
C GLN A 409 29.32 3.80 -9.06
N ALA A 410 29.04 3.52 -7.78
CA ALA A 410 27.95 2.60 -7.41
C ALA A 410 26.60 3.12 -7.90
N ARG A 411 26.31 4.42 -7.75
CA ARG A 411 25.03 5.03 -8.17
C ARG A 411 24.76 4.92 -9.67
N ALA A 412 25.78 4.85 -10.51
CA ALA A 412 25.62 4.65 -11.96
C ALA A 412 24.98 3.27 -12.30
N HIS A 413 25.05 2.32 -11.38
CA HIS A 413 24.48 0.97 -11.54
C HIS A 413 23.16 0.76 -10.76
N ILE A 414 22.65 1.82 -10.11
CA ILE A 414 21.50 1.75 -9.20
C ILE A 414 20.35 2.55 -9.79
N GLY A 415 19.16 1.92 -9.88
CA GLY A 415 17.88 2.59 -9.99
C GLY A 415 17.29 2.78 -8.59
N TYR A 416 16.63 3.92 -8.33
CA TYR A 416 16.02 4.23 -7.05
C TYR A 416 14.62 4.80 -7.21
N VAL A 417 13.65 4.18 -6.54
CA VAL A 417 12.27 4.65 -6.43
C VAL A 417 12.00 5.00 -4.97
N ALA A 418 11.71 6.27 -4.71
CA ALA A 418 11.44 6.76 -3.38
C ALA A 418 9.98 6.52 -2.98
N GLN A 419 9.72 6.36 -1.68
CA GLN A 419 8.38 6.22 -1.10
C GLN A 419 7.43 7.36 -1.51
N LYS A 420 7.91 8.60 -1.46
CA LYS A 420 7.15 9.77 -1.92
C LYS A 420 7.52 10.08 -3.36
N PHE A 421 6.51 10.43 -4.18
CA PHE A 421 6.76 10.90 -5.54
C PHE A 421 7.80 12.02 -5.54
N SER A 422 8.96 11.76 -6.13
CA SER A 422 10.16 12.62 -6.06
C SER A 422 10.56 13.22 -7.41
N LEU A 423 9.77 12.98 -8.46
CA LEU A 423 10.01 13.55 -9.79
C LEU A 423 9.47 14.99 -9.87
N TYR A 424 9.84 15.70 -10.93
CA TYR A 424 9.46 17.09 -11.12
C TYR A 424 7.99 17.22 -11.52
N SER A 425 7.15 17.63 -10.57
CA SER A 425 5.68 17.71 -10.73
C SER A 425 5.23 18.69 -11.82
N ALA A 426 6.00 19.75 -12.08
CA ALA A 426 5.71 20.73 -13.12
C ALA A 426 6.12 20.29 -14.52
N MET A 427 7.00 19.30 -14.63
CA MET A 427 7.43 18.74 -15.91
C MET A 427 6.43 17.66 -16.39
N THR A 428 6.32 17.52 -17.70
CA THR A 428 5.56 16.43 -18.32
C THR A 428 6.22 15.08 -18.07
N VAL A 429 5.48 13.98 -18.36
CA VAL A 429 6.02 12.62 -18.34
C VAL A 429 7.29 12.52 -19.20
N PHE A 430 7.20 12.97 -20.45
CA PHE A 430 8.33 12.95 -21.40
C PHE A 430 9.53 13.76 -20.91
N GLU A 431 9.30 14.97 -20.38
CA GLU A 431 10.37 15.83 -19.87
C GLU A 431 11.09 15.24 -18.66
N ASN A 432 10.36 14.60 -17.74
CA ASN A 432 10.95 13.86 -16.63
C ASN A 432 11.87 12.73 -17.14
N LEU A 433 11.38 11.88 -18.05
CA LEU A 433 12.18 10.79 -18.60
C LEU A 433 13.40 11.29 -19.35
N ARG A 434 13.26 12.36 -20.13
CA ARG A 434 14.39 13.00 -20.85
C ARG A 434 15.42 13.55 -19.87
N PHE A 435 15.00 14.19 -18.79
CA PHE A 435 15.87 14.74 -17.76
C PHE A 435 16.67 13.63 -17.05
N PHE A 436 15.99 12.60 -16.54
CA PHE A 436 16.66 11.50 -15.85
C PHE A 436 17.56 10.69 -16.75
N GLY A 437 17.14 10.41 -18.00
CA GLY A 437 18.01 9.74 -18.98
C GLY A 437 19.27 10.55 -19.26
N GLY A 438 19.16 11.87 -19.36
CA GLY A 438 20.30 12.78 -19.52
C GLY A 438 21.27 12.75 -18.34
N ILE A 439 20.78 12.72 -17.11
CA ILE A 439 21.60 12.61 -15.89
C ILE A 439 22.45 11.32 -15.91
N TYR A 440 21.90 10.22 -16.42
CA TYR A 440 22.61 8.94 -16.55
C TYR A 440 23.44 8.82 -17.83
N GLY A 441 23.64 9.93 -18.57
CA GLY A 441 24.54 10.02 -19.72
C GLY A 441 23.93 9.53 -21.04
N LEU A 442 22.62 9.28 -21.10
CA LEU A 442 21.93 8.97 -22.34
C LEU A 442 21.75 10.26 -23.16
N SER A 443 22.00 10.19 -24.48
CA SER A 443 21.85 11.35 -25.36
C SER A 443 21.45 10.95 -26.79
N GLY A 444 21.01 11.92 -27.57
CA GLY A 444 20.72 11.77 -29.00
C GLY A 444 19.68 10.69 -29.32
N LYS A 445 20.00 9.81 -30.25
CA LYS A 445 19.12 8.73 -30.73
C LYS A 445 18.83 7.72 -29.64
N ARG A 446 19.86 7.28 -28.90
CA ARG A 446 19.74 6.28 -27.82
C ARG A 446 18.77 6.75 -26.71
N LEU A 447 18.84 8.04 -26.33
CA LEU A 447 17.92 8.58 -25.33
C LEU A 447 16.45 8.53 -25.81
N ARG A 448 16.21 8.91 -27.07
CA ARG A 448 14.85 8.89 -27.65
C ARG A 448 14.27 7.49 -27.74
N GLU A 449 15.06 6.54 -28.19
CA GLU A 449 14.68 5.12 -28.29
C GLU A 449 14.34 4.59 -26.89
N ARG A 450 15.20 4.84 -25.89
CA ARG A 450 14.97 4.35 -24.54
C ARG A 450 13.76 5.00 -23.85
N ILE A 451 13.48 6.30 -24.11
CA ILE A 451 12.25 6.94 -23.64
C ILE A 451 11.02 6.26 -24.24
N ALA A 452 11.02 5.98 -25.55
CA ALA A 452 9.90 5.30 -26.20
C ALA A 452 9.66 3.90 -25.60
N GLU A 453 10.72 3.12 -25.42
CA GLU A 453 10.65 1.78 -24.80
C GLU A 453 10.02 1.83 -23.40
N VAL A 454 10.54 2.68 -22.49
CA VAL A 454 10.00 2.74 -21.13
C VAL A 454 8.59 3.35 -21.07
N MET A 455 8.22 4.25 -21.99
CA MET A 455 6.85 4.76 -22.07
C MET A 455 5.87 3.68 -22.50
N GLU A 456 6.24 2.81 -23.41
CA GLU A 456 5.44 1.65 -23.84
C GLU A 456 5.36 0.61 -22.72
N GLU A 457 6.50 0.22 -22.13
CA GLU A 457 6.61 -0.76 -21.04
C GLU A 457 5.75 -0.39 -19.82
N PHE A 458 5.65 0.91 -19.51
CA PHE A 458 4.91 1.42 -18.35
C PHE A 458 3.55 2.07 -18.67
N ASP A 459 2.99 1.86 -19.87
CA ASP A 459 1.71 2.44 -20.33
C ASP A 459 1.63 3.97 -20.12
N LEU A 460 2.67 4.70 -20.47
CA LEU A 460 2.78 6.15 -20.29
C LEU A 460 2.60 6.95 -21.57
N THR A 461 2.53 6.28 -22.73
CA THR A 461 2.55 6.91 -24.06
C THR A 461 1.43 7.92 -24.24
N GLU A 462 0.21 7.59 -23.83
CA GLU A 462 -0.94 8.49 -23.93
C GLU A 462 -0.85 9.71 -23.01
N LYS A 463 -0.08 9.58 -21.90
CA LYS A 463 0.11 10.62 -20.88
C LYS A 463 1.39 11.44 -21.05
N GLN A 464 2.12 11.25 -22.15
CA GLN A 464 3.47 11.82 -22.34
C GLN A 464 3.55 13.34 -22.19
N HIS A 465 2.48 14.06 -22.52
CA HIS A 465 2.41 15.52 -22.47
C HIS A 465 1.74 16.06 -21.20
N GLU A 466 1.22 15.19 -20.33
CA GLU A 466 0.61 15.60 -19.07
C GLU A 466 1.67 15.94 -18.02
N PRO A 467 1.47 17.02 -17.21
CA PRO A 467 2.33 17.32 -16.08
C PRO A 467 2.31 16.17 -15.08
N ALA A 468 3.49 15.74 -14.60
CA ALA A 468 3.60 14.61 -13.69
C ALA A 468 2.85 14.83 -12.36
N GLY A 469 2.71 16.08 -11.92
CA GLY A 469 1.98 16.43 -10.70
C GLY A 469 0.47 16.16 -10.76
N THR A 470 -0.13 16.20 -11.96
CA THR A 470 -1.57 15.99 -12.18
C THR A 470 -1.95 14.52 -12.36
N LEU A 471 -0.97 13.63 -12.58
CA LEU A 471 -1.20 12.21 -12.78
C LEU A 471 -1.85 11.56 -11.55
N PRO A 472 -2.76 10.59 -11.74
CA PRO A 472 -3.21 9.68 -10.68
C PRO A 472 -2.05 8.91 -10.02
N GLY A 473 -2.25 8.43 -8.79
CA GLY A 473 -1.21 7.76 -8.00
C GLY A 473 -0.51 6.60 -8.73
N GLY A 474 -1.27 5.72 -9.34
CA GLY A 474 -0.72 4.58 -10.11
C GLY A 474 0.14 5.01 -11.32
N PHE A 475 -0.22 6.12 -12.01
CA PHE A 475 0.62 6.66 -13.10
C PHE A 475 1.89 7.33 -12.58
N LYS A 476 1.83 8.01 -11.43
CA LYS A 476 3.04 8.55 -10.75
C LYS A 476 4.01 7.43 -10.39
N GLN A 477 3.49 6.32 -9.89
CA GLN A 477 4.29 5.14 -9.57
C GLN A 477 4.97 4.58 -10.82
N ARG A 478 4.22 4.37 -11.92
CA ARG A 478 4.75 3.89 -13.19
C ARG A 478 5.81 4.83 -13.76
N LEU A 479 5.60 6.14 -13.70
CA LEU A 479 6.60 7.13 -14.12
C LEU A 479 7.87 7.07 -13.25
N SER A 480 7.74 6.88 -11.94
CA SER A 480 8.89 6.73 -11.04
C SER A 480 9.70 5.47 -11.38
N MET A 481 9.02 4.35 -11.69
CA MET A 481 9.66 3.11 -12.14
C MET A 481 10.38 3.31 -13.48
N ALA A 482 9.70 3.90 -14.48
CA ALA A 482 10.27 4.17 -15.80
C ALA A 482 11.53 5.06 -15.70
N ALA A 483 11.50 6.10 -14.86
CA ALA A 483 12.65 6.97 -14.64
C ALA A 483 13.81 6.24 -13.93
N ALA A 484 13.52 5.35 -12.98
CA ALA A 484 14.53 4.56 -12.28
C ALA A 484 15.18 3.49 -13.18
N LEU A 485 14.46 3.00 -14.20
CA LEU A 485 14.91 1.95 -15.13
C LEU A 485 15.45 2.48 -16.45
N ILE A 486 15.39 3.79 -16.71
CA ILE A 486 15.74 4.38 -18.01
C ILE A 486 17.18 4.09 -18.43
N HIS A 487 18.11 3.96 -17.48
CA HIS A 487 19.53 3.67 -17.72
C HIS A 487 19.90 2.19 -17.58
N GLN A 488 18.90 1.30 -17.44
CA GLN A 488 19.08 -0.16 -17.30
C GLN A 488 20.02 -0.54 -16.14
N PRO A 489 19.64 -0.19 -14.89
CA PRO A 489 20.47 -0.46 -13.73
C PRO A 489 20.60 -1.96 -13.46
N LYS A 490 21.73 -2.37 -12.85
CA LYS A 490 21.93 -3.76 -12.39
C LYS A 490 21.18 -4.05 -11.08
N ILE A 491 20.94 -3.01 -10.26
CA ILE A 491 20.28 -3.11 -8.96
C ILE A 491 19.18 -2.05 -8.90
N LEU A 492 17.99 -2.45 -8.56
CA LEU A 492 16.83 -1.58 -8.37
C LEU A 492 16.45 -1.52 -6.90
N PHE A 493 16.42 -0.32 -6.35
CA PHE A 493 16.00 -0.04 -4.99
C PHE A 493 14.61 0.57 -4.96
N LEU A 494 13.69 -0.04 -4.20
CA LEU A 494 12.29 0.31 -4.12
C LEU A 494 11.90 0.57 -2.66
N ASP A 495 11.62 1.84 -2.31
CA ASP A 495 11.27 2.22 -0.95
C ASP A 495 9.74 2.31 -0.80
N GLU A 496 9.13 1.28 -0.20
CA GLU A 496 7.67 1.13 0.00
C GLU A 496 6.84 1.44 -1.27
N PRO A 497 7.15 0.81 -2.41
CA PRO A 497 6.62 1.23 -3.71
C PRO A 497 5.12 0.98 -3.89
N THR A 498 4.52 0.12 -3.09
CA THR A 498 3.12 -0.32 -3.21
C THR A 498 2.21 0.32 -2.15
N SER A 499 2.77 1.24 -1.36
CA SER A 499 1.99 1.92 -0.32
C SER A 499 0.87 2.77 -0.93
N GLY A 500 -0.38 2.47 -0.55
CA GLY A 500 -1.56 3.23 -0.98
C GLY A 500 -2.01 2.98 -2.43
N ILE A 501 -1.54 1.91 -3.08
CA ILE A 501 -2.06 1.48 -4.38
C ILE A 501 -3.11 0.37 -4.23
N ASP A 502 -4.06 0.34 -5.14
CA ASP A 502 -5.13 -0.66 -5.16
C ASP A 502 -4.61 -2.07 -5.49
N PRO A 503 -5.41 -3.14 -5.22
CA PRO A 503 -4.99 -4.52 -5.46
C PRO A 503 -4.58 -4.80 -6.92
N ILE A 504 -5.28 -4.25 -7.93
CA ILE A 504 -4.96 -4.49 -9.35
C ILE A 504 -3.60 -3.89 -9.70
N ALA A 505 -3.37 -2.63 -9.31
CA ALA A 505 -2.10 -1.94 -9.54
C ALA A 505 -0.95 -2.67 -8.82
N ARG A 506 -1.19 -3.20 -7.60
CA ARG A 506 -0.22 -4.01 -6.85
C ARG A 506 0.14 -5.29 -7.58
N ARG A 507 -0.83 -6.03 -8.16
CA ARG A 507 -0.56 -7.25 -8.96
C ARG A 507 0.31 -6.94 -10.17
N ARG A 508 -0.05 -5.90 -10.94
CA ARG A 508 0.74 -5.46 -12.10
C ARG A 508 2.17 -5.09 -11.73
N PHE A 509 2.32 -4.36 -10.64
CA PHE A 509 3.64 -3.99 -10.11
C PHE A 509 4.49 -5.24 -9.82
N TRP A 510 3.95 -6.23 -9.10
CA TRP A 510 4.69 -7.44 -8.76
C TRP A 510 4.99 -8.34 -9.97
N GLN A 511 4.14 -8.34 -11.00
CA GLN A 511 4.47 -9.00 -12.27
C GLN A 511 5.68 -8.35 -12.93
N GLN A 512 5.72 -7.02 -13.02
CA GLN A 512 6.85 -6.28 -13.59
C GLN A 512 8.14 -6.55 -12.78
N ILE A 513 8.08 -6.52 -11.46
CA ILE A 513 9.21 -6.84 -10.58
C ILE A 513 9.72 -8.26 -10.79
N THR A 514 8.82 -9.22 -10.92
CA THR A 514 9.17 -10.63 -11.18
C THR A 514 9.86 -10.78 -12.54
N ALA A 515 9.35 -10.10 -13.58
CA ALA A 515 9.96 -10.12 -14.93
C ALA A 515 11.35 -9.47 -14.94
N LEU A 516 11.53 -8.33 -14.24
CA LEU A 516 12.83 -7.66 -14.12
C LEU A 516 13.86 -8.55 -13.40
N ALA A 517 13.45 -9.23 -12.32
CA ALA A 517 14.32 -10.15 -11.60
C ALA A 517 14.71 -11.36 -12.46
N ALA A 518 13.76 -11.95 -13.21
CA ALA A 518 14.02 -13.03 -14.16
C ALA A 518 14.97 -12.60 -15.28
N ALA A 519 14.95 -11.32 -15.67
CA ALA A 519 15.90 -10.74 -16.62
C ALA A 519 17.29 -10.44 -16.01
N GLY A 520 17.50 -10.75 -14.72
CA GLY A 520 18.79 -10.61 -14.02
C GLY A 520 19.00 -9.30 -13.28
N THR A 521 17.98 -8.44 -13.16
CA THR A 521 18.03 -7.24 -12.31
C THR A 521 17.87 -7.64 -10.85
N THR A 522 18.79 -7.25 -9.98
CA THR A 522 18.68 -7.46 -8.53
C THR A 522 17.75 -6.42 -7.92
N ILE A 523 16.84 -6.81 -7.06
CA ILE A 523 15.82 -5.92 -6.52
C ILE A 523 15.87 -5.91 -5.00
N ILE A 524 16.01 -4.73 -4.42
CA ILE A 524 15.92 -4.50 -2.98
C ILE A 524 14.65 -3.72 -2.72
N ILE A 525 13.75 -4.28 -1.94
CA ILE A 525 12.47 -3.65 -1.63
C ILE A 525 12.28 -3.47 -0.13
N THR A 526 11.90 -2.28 0.29
CA THR A 526 11.35 -2.08 1.63
C THR A 526 9.84 -2.18 1.56
N THR A 527 9.24 -2.85 2.51
CA THR A 527 7.79 -2.86 2.65
C THR A 527 7.38 -3.03 4.11
N HIS A 528 6.21 -2.58 4.44
CA HIS A 528 5.51 -2.87 5.68
C HIS A 528 4.33 -3.84 5.44
N PHE A 529 4.09 -4.26 4.19
CA PHE A 529 3.09 -5.26 3.84
C PHE A 529 3.71 -6.66 3.90
N MET A 530 3.32 -7.44 4.88
CA MET A 530 3.90 -8.76 5.07
C MET A 530 3.52 -9.76 3.98
N GLU A 531 2.38 -9.55 3.31
CA GLU A 531 1.99 -10.31 2.12
C GLU A 531 3.01 -10.17 0.99
N GLU A 532 3.68 -9.02 0.88
CA GLU A 532 4.69 -8.78 -0.15
C GLU A 532 5.99 -9.55 0.10
N ALA A 533 6.23 -9.95 1.33
CA ALA A 533 7.34 -10.84 1.66
C ALA A 533 7.28 -12.18 0.90
N GLU A 534 6.07 -12.64 0.55
CA GLU A 534 5.86 -13.88 -0.22
C GLU A 534 6.39 -13.81 -1.67
N TYR A 535 6.62 -12.59 -2.18
CA TYR A 535 7.25 -12.39 -3.49
C TYR A 535 8.77 -12.36 -3.44
N CYS A 536 9.35 -12.21 -2.25
CA CYS A 536 10.80 -12.15 -2.09
C CYS A 536 11.43 -13.54 -2.12
N ASP A 537 12.63 -13.64 -2.71
CA ASP A 537 13.45 -14.85 -2.63
C ASP A 537 13.98 -15.04 -1.21
N ARG A 538 14.51 -13.97 -0.62
CA ARG A 538 14.88 -13.88 0.78
C ARG A 538 14.45 -12.54 1.35
N MET A 539 14.28 -12.52 2.65
CA MET A 539 13.94 -11.30 3.37
C MET A 539 14.65 -11.23 4.70
N MET A 540 14.78 -10.02 5.21
CA MET A 540 15.18 -9.79 6.59
C MET A 540 14.11 -9.00 7.32
N ILE A 541 13.92 -9.32 8.61
CA ILE A 541 13.09 -8.54 9.52
C ILE A 541 14.01 -7.80 10.49
N GLN A 542 13.82 -6.46 10.53
CA GLN A 542 14.58 -5.57 11.39
C GLN A 542 13.64 -4.89 12.39
N ASP A 543 14.02 -4.80 13.66
CA ASP A 543 13.36 -3.98 14.67
C ASP A 543 14.39 -3.31 15.59
N GLN A 544 14.12 -2.07 16.01
CA GLN A 544 14.99 -1.27 16.86
C GLN A 544 16.47 -1.23 16.38
N GLY A 545 16.67 -1.18 15.07
CA GLY A 545 18.00 -1.15 14.45
C GLY A 545 18.71 -2.48 14.34
N ARG A 546 18.15 -3.57 14.86
CA ARG A 546 18.75 -4.91 14.87
C ARG A 546 18.08 -5.86 13.87
N LEU A 547 18.88 -6.71 13.25
CA LEU A 547 18.41 -7.83 12.45
C LEU A 547 17.84 -8.92 13.38
N LEU A 548 16.54 -9.22 13.23
CA LEU A 548 15.88 -10.26 14.02
C LEU A 548 15.95 -11.63 13.35
N ILE A 549 15.71 -11.70 12.05
CA ILE A 549 15.73 -12.93 11.25
C ILE A 549 16.08 -12.62 9.79
N LEU A 550 16.71 -13.56 9.10
CA LEU A 550 17.09 -13.50 7.70
C LEU A 550 16.90 -14.88 7.05
N GLY A 551 16.17 -14.98 5.98
CA GLY A 551 15.97 -16.25 5.26
C GLY A 551 14.93 -16.18 4.16
N ARG A 552 14.62 -17.32 3.54
CA ARG A 552 13.48 -17.47 2.63
C ARG A 552 12.18 -17.43 3.44
N PRO A 553 11.06 -16.89 2.92
CA PRO A 553 9.78 -16.90 3.64
C PRO A 553 9.37 -18.28 4.14
N SER A 554 9.60 -19.33 3.35
CA SER A 554 9.32 -20.72 3.73
C SER A 554 10.16 -21.21 4.92
N ASP A 555 11.45 -20.84 4.95
CA ASP A 555 12.37 -21.29 5.99
C ASP A 555 12.08 -20.58 7.31
N ILE A 556 11.76 -19.27 7.24
CA ILE A 556 11.35 -18.49 8.40
C ILE A 556 10.07 -19.08 9.03
N ARG A 557 9.06 -19.46 8.21
CA ARG A 557 7.86 -20.14 8.72
C ARG A 557 8.17 -21.45 9.42
N LYS A 558 9.06 -22.26 8.84
CA LYS A 558 9.51 -23.54 9.46
C LYS A 558 10.22 -23.30 10.78
N GLU A 559 11.15 -22.34 10.84
CA GLU A 559 11.88 -21.96 12.05
C GLU A 559 10.95 -21.49 13.18
N MET A 560 9.87 -20.77 12.80
CA MET A 560 8.84 -20.35 13.74
C MET A 560 7.84 -21.47 14.13
N GLY A 561 7.98 -22.69 13.57
CA GLY A 561 7.09 -23.82 13.84
C GLY A 561 5.68 -23.68 13.27
N ARG A 562 5.48 -22.79 12.29
CA ARG A 562 4.18 -22.48 11.67
C ARG A 562 4.27 -22.47 10.13
N PRO A 563 4.43 -23.66 9.49
CA PRO A 563 4.72 -23.76 8.05
C PRO A 563 3.62 -23.18 7.14
N ASP A 564 2.37 -23.21 7.58
CA ASP A 564 1.21 -22.77 6.79
C ASP A 564 0.65 -21.40 7.26
N ALA A 565 1.29 -20.75 8.25
CA ALA A 565 0.87 -19.45 8.74
C ALA A 565 1.12 -18.33 7.71
N ASP A 566 0.28 -17.34 7.77
CA ASP A 566 0.46 -16.14 6.97
C ASP A 566 1.66 -15.31 7.51
N MET A 567 2.24 -14.49 6.63
CA MET A 567 3.45 -13.76 6.97
C MET A 567 3.19 -12.60 7.97
N ASN A 568 1.96 -12.10 8.08
CA ASN A 568 1.59 -11.11 9.10
C ASN A 568 1.68 -11.71 10.51
N GLU A 569 1.14 -12.93 10.71
CA GLU A 569 1.22 -13.64 11.99
C GLU A 569 2.68 -13.95 12.38
N ILE A 570 3.46 -14.43 11.42
CA ILE A 570 4.89 -14.71 11.59
C ILE A 570 5.65 -13.45 12.00
N PHE A 571 5.41 -12.34 11.29
CA PHE A 571 6.04 -11.06 11.57
C PHE A 571 5.73 -10.55 12.99
N ILE A 572 4.45 -10.52 13.37
CA ILE A 572 4.03 -10.10 14.72
C ILE A 572 4.74 -10.95 15.77
N SER A 573 4.74 -12.28 15.60
CA SER A 573 5.39 -13.20 16.54
C SER A 573 6.91 -12.96 16.67
N ILE A 574 7.61 -12.66 15.57
CA ILE A 574 9.05 -12.37 15.58
C ILE A 574 9.32 -11.05 16.31
N VAL A 575 8.57 -9.99 16.00
CA VAL A 575 8.76 -8.68 16.61
C VAL A 575 8.44 -8.71 18.11
N GLU A 576 7.36 -9.37 18.52
CA GLU A 576 7.00 -9.55 19.93
C GLU A 576 8.07 -10.32 20.71
N LYS A 577 8.58 -11.42 20.16
CA LYS A 577 9.70 -12.18 20.75
C LYS A 577 10.97 -11.33 20.86
N GLY A 578 11.31 -10.58 19.81
CA GLY A 578 12.47 -9.69 19.80
C GLY A 578 12.41 -8.61 20.89
N ARG A 579 11.22 -8.07 21.13
CA ARG A 579 10.99 -7.06 22.19
C ARG A 579 10.90 -7.63 23.59
N SER A 580 10.51 -8.90 23.73
CA SER A 580 10.39 -9.60 25.02
C SER A 580 11.72 -10.15 25.52
N SER A 581 12.71 -10.32 24.66
CA SER A 581 14.04 -10.79 25.03
C SER A 581 14.80 -9.63 25.68
N PRO A 582 15.22 -9.74 26.96
CA PRO A 582 15.99 -8.67 27.62
C PRO A 582 17.28 -8.44 26.82
N SER A 583 17.57 -7.16 26.52
CA SER A 583 18.85 -6.76 25.91
C SER A 583 20.00 -7.31 26.74
N SER A 584 20.61 -8.43 26.28
CA SER A 584 21.88 -8.88 26.82
C SER A 584 22.96 -7.87 26.41
N GLY A 585 23.28 -6.96 27.29
CA GLY A 585 24.38 -6.02 27.09
C GLY A 585 24.14 -4.67 27.77
N ALA A 586 24.37 -4.63 29.10
CA ALA A 586 24.74 -3.42 29.79
C ALA A 586 26.24 -3.14 29.56
#